data_7f4f1fbc7a77b2a1a6665bd3e776c06a
#
_entry.id   7f4f1fbc7a77b2a1a6665bd3e776c06a
#
_cell.length_a   1.000
_cell.length_b   1.000
_cell.length_c   1.000
_cell.angle_alpha   90.00
_cell.angle_beta   90.00
_cell.angle_gamma   90.00
#
_symmetry.space_group_name_H-M   'P 1'
#
loop_
_entity.id
_entity.type
_entity.pdbx_description
1 polymer ?
#
loop_
_entity_poly.entity_id
_entity_poly.type
_entity_poly.pdbx_seq_one_letter_code
_entity_poly.pdbx_strand_id
1 'polypeptide(L)'
;MLNRTDKLRGLRHGVPLIASLLIVIGFATAVHAQQLAAAQSAPAVPAPVPPAVAIARPSPAEVEAVRRTFARFRETADSATLALLEKYPTLLEIRPPEPNTAVIPNLTPRFQTKHEANLEVARRGEAEVLFMGDSITDFWRNAEGPTAGKAVFDKYFGQWNVANFGIAGDTTQGVLYRLQNGEGGGFTPKVVMLMIGTNNTARNNAAEIAEGIGAVVLELQRDFPAAKILLLGVFPRGRANDPVRATIADINRSIARLHDGNHVRYLDIGHAFLDAVGNIPADVMSDGLHPTAKGYEIWAKAVIEPLSELMRGGSEKPAR
;
A
#
# COMPACT_ATOMS: atom_id res chain seq x y z
N MET A 1 18.78 90.31 -2.77
CA MET A 1 18.40 90.79 -4.14
C MET A 1 17.90 89.62 -4.97
N LEU A 2 16.61 89.73 -5.32
CA LEU A 2 15.98 89.26 -6.56
C LEU A 2 16.07 87.70 -6.76
N ASN A 3 15.01 86.99 -6.73
CA ASN A 3 13.65 87.01 -7.30
C ASN A 3 13.48 85.89 -8.33
N ARG A 4 12.42 85.20 -8.21
CA ARG A 4 11.36 84.64 -9.07
C ARG A 4 11.40 83.14 -9.32
N THR A 5 10.39 82.49 -8.77
CA THR A 5 9.02 82.15 -9.25
C THR A 5 8.95 81.09 -10.38
N ASP A 6 8.11 80.12 -10.04
CA ASP A 6 7.21 79.36 -10.92
C ASP A 6 7.78 78.26 -11.83
N LYS A 7 7.37 76.98 -11.67
CA LYS A 7 6.11 76.44 -12.16
C LYS A 7 5.89 75.03 -11.73
N LEU A 8 4.81 74.83 -11.06
CA LEU A 8 4.09 73.55 -10.97
C LEU A 8 3.62 73.11 -12.38
N ARG A 9 3.83 71.86 -12.69
CA ARG A 9 2.88 71.05 -13.52
C ARG A 9 3.36 69.60 -13.59
N GLY A 10 2.54 68.72 -13.00
CA GLY A 10 1.95 67.62 -13.74
C GLY A 10 2.55 66.27 -13.48
N LEU A 11 2.38 65.70 -12.26
CA LEU A 11 2.41 64.25 -12.12
C LEU A 11 1.00 63.71 -12.19
N ARG A 12 0.67 63.11 -13.31
CA ARG A 12 -0.55 62.27 -13.48
C ARG A 12 -0.17 60.80 -13.56
N HIS A 13 -0.66 60.06 -12.53
CA HIS A 13 -1.18 58.69 -12.62
C HIS A 13 -0.27 57.58 -13.18
N GLY A 14 0.43 56.90 -12.27
CA GLY A 14 0.91 55.55 -12.43
C GLY A 14 0.56 54.72 -11.22
N VAL A 15 -0.65 54.13 -11.17
CA VAL A 15 -1.11 53.10 -10.23
C VAL A 15 -2.23 52.35 -10.98
N PRO A 16 -2.41 51.06 -10.86
CA PRO A 16 -1.65 49.99 -10.21
C PRO A 16 -1.64 48.69 -11.07
N LEU A 17 -0.53 48.25 -11.58
CA LEU A 17 -0.39 46.90 -12.16
C LEU A 17 -0.13 45.83 -11.10
N ILE A 18 0.27 46.20 -9.88
CA ILE A 18 0.63 45.23 -8.83
C ILE A 18 -0.61 44.67 -8.12
N ALA A 19 -1.68 45.43 -7.96
CA ALA A 19 -2.91 44.96 -7.31
C ALA A 19 -3.65 43.86 -8.10
N SER A 20 -3.62 43.93 -9.43
CA SER A 20 -4.27 42.95 -10.31
C SER A 20 -3.52 41.59 -10.32
N LEU A 21 -2.21 41.61 -10.20
CA LEU A 21 -1.41 40.35 -10.16
C LEU A 21 -1.59 39.58 -8.87
N LEU A 22 -1.70 40.26 -7.72
CA LEU A 22 -1.95 39.62 -6.42
C LEU A 22 -3.35 39.01 -6.32
N ILE A 23 -4.36 39.60 -6.94
CA ILE A 23 -5.73 39.05 -6.99
C ILE A 23 -5.79 37.78 -7.85
N VAL A 24 -5.10 37.75 -8.99
CA VAL A 24 -5.08 36.54 -9.84
C VAL A 24 -4.34 35.38 -9.19
N ILE A 25 -3.23 35.62 -8.48
CA ILE A 25 -2.51 34.59 -7.76
C ILE A 25 -3.34 34.09 -6.56
N GLY A 26 -4.03 34.98 -5.83
CA GLY A 26 -4.90 34.59 -4.72
C GLY A 26 -6.12 33.76 -5.18
N PHE A 27 -6.70 34.03 -6.34
CA PHE A 27 -7.79 33.22 -6.91
C PHE A 27 -7.30 31.85 -7.40
N ALA A 28 -6.13 31.77 -8.04
CA ALA A 28 -5.56 30.52 -8.51
C ALA A 28 -5.21 29.57 -7.34
N THR A 29 -4.65 30.09 -6.25
CA THR A 29 -4.36 29.30 -5.05
C THR A 29 -5.61 28.87 -4.30
N ALA A 30 -6.65 29.71 -4.23
CA ALA A 30 -7.93 29.37 -3.61
C ALA A 30 -8.70 28.31 -4.41
N VAL A 31 -8.73 28.42 -5.73
CA VAL A 31 -9.34 27.41 -6.62
C VAL A 31 -8.58 26.08 -6.54
N HIS A 32 -7.26 26.12 -6.50
CA HIS A 32 -6.45 24.90 -6.36
C HIS A 32 -6.63 24.24 -4.97
N ALA A 33 -6.70 25.02 -3.90
CA ALA A 33 -7.00 24.54 -2.56
C ALA A 33 -8.43 23.98 -2.45
N GLN A 34 -9.42 24.59 -3.12
CA GLN A 34 -10.78 24.08 -3.18
C GLN A 34 -10.89 22.81 -4.02
N GLN A 35 -10.15 22.69 -5.13
CA GLN A 35 -10.08 21.46 -5.92
C GLN A 35 -9.39 20.33 -5.16
N LEU A 36 -8.32 20.61 -4.40
CA LEU A 36 -7.68 19.63 -3.51
C LEU A 36 -8.62 19.20 -2.36
N ALA A 37 -9.35 20.13 -1.76
CA ALA A 37 -10.33 19.82 -0.72
C ALA A 37 -11.54 19.03 -1.26
N ALA A 38 -12.00 19.33 -2.48
CA ALA A 38 -13.06 18.59 -3.15
C ALA A 38 -12.63 17.18 -3.58
N ALA A 39 -11.36 17.02 -3.99
CA ALA A 39 -10.80 15.70 -4.29
C ALA A 39 -10.67 14.81 -3.03
N GLN A 40 -10.50 15.41 -1.85
CA GLN A 40 -10.47 14.71 -0.56
C GLN A 40 -11.87 14.37 -0.02
N SER A 41 -12.94 14.94 -0.56
CA SER A 41 -14.32 14.71 -0.10
C SER A 41 -15.12 13.68 -0.90
N ALA A 42 -14.61 13.24 -2.05
CA ALA A 42 -15.22 12.14 -2.78
C ALA A 42 -14.89 10.80 -2.05
N PRO A 43 -15.88 9.90 -1.87
CA PRO A 43 -15.60 8.58 -1.31
C PRO A 43 -14.56 7.88 -2.17
N ALA A 44 -13.49 7.39 -1.53
CA ALA A 44 -12.43 6.67 -2.23
C ALA A 44 -13.02 5.42 -2.91
N VAL A 45 -12.75 5.29 -4.21
CA VAL A 45 -13.22 4.13 -4.99
C VAL A 45 -12.32 2.95 -4.67
N PRO A 46 -12.88 1.75 -4.38
CA PRO A 46 -12.09 0.54 -4.20
C PRO A 46 -11.21 0.26 -5.41
N ALA A 47 -9.94 -0.06 -5.18
CA ALA A 47 -9.03 -0.45 -6.23
C ALA A 47 -9.43 -1.82 -6.83
N PRO A 48 -9.19 -2.06 -8.13
CA PRO A 48 -9.47 -3.34 -8.76
C PRO A 48 -8.62 -4.45 -8.15
N VAL A 49 -9.21 -5.65 -8.07
CA VAL A 49 -8.60 -6.85 -7.49
C VAL A 49 -8.40 -7.89 -8.58
N PRO A 50 -7.22 -8.53 -8.69
CA PRO A 50 -7.01 -9.60 -9.66
C PRO A 50 -7.85 -10.83 -9.33
N PRO A 51 -8.42 -11.52 -10.34
CA PRO A 51 -9.28 -12.71 -10.14
C PRO A 51 -8.64 -13.81 -9.28
N ALA A 52 -7.32 -13.94 -9.33
CA ALA A 52 -6.58 -14.95 -8.58
C ALA A 52 -6.77 -14.87 -7.04
N VAL A 53 -7.06 -13.68 -6.51
CA VAL A 53 -7.25 -13.44 -5.06
C VAL A 53 -8.61 -12.85 -4.71
N ALA A 54 -9.49 -12.61 -5.70
CA ALA A 54 -10.79 -12.01 -5.48
C ALA A 54 -11.70 -12.89 -4.63
N ILE A 55 -12.38 -12.27 -3.67
CA ILE A 55 -13.41 -12.90 -2.85
C ILE A 55 -14.73 -12.85 -3.63
N ALA A 56 -15.41 -14.00 -3.77
CA ALA A 56 -16.74 -14.02 -4.32
C ALA A 56 -17.71 -13.23 -3.42
N ARG A 57 -18.32 -12.19 -3.99
CA ARG A 57 -19.33 -11.37 -3.31
C ARG A 57 -20.64 -11.46 -4.08
N PRO A 58 -21.79 -11.56 -3.37
CA PRO A 58 -23.08 -11.55 -4.04
C PRO A 58 -23.30 -10.19 -4.72
N SER A 59 -23.80 -10.23 -5.93
CA SER A 59 -24.25 -9.03 -6.64
C SER A 59 -25.46 -8.39 -5.94
N PRO A 60 -25.75 -7.10 -6.16
CA PRO A 60 -26.97 -6.48 -5.65
C PRO A 60 -28.27 -7.23 -6.04
N ALA A 61 -28.29 -7.82 -7.24
CA ALA A 61 -29.44 -8.63 -7.70
C ALA A 61 -29.59 -9.93 -6.91
N GLU A 62 -28.49 -10.60 -6.57
CA GLU A 62 -28.49 -11.81 -5.74
C GLU A 62 -28.90 -11.49 -4.30
N VAL A 63 -28.38 -10.39 -3.72
CA VAL A 63 -28.79 -9.92 -2.39
C VAL A 63 -30.31 -9.68 -2.37
N GLU A 64 -30.87 -9.01 -3.39
CA GLU A 64 -32.30 -8.75 -3.50
C GLU A 64 -33.11 -10.02 -3.72
N ALA A 65 -32.60 -10.99 -4.48
CA ALA A 65 -33.24 -12.29 -4.66
C ALA A 65 -33.34 -13.06 -3.32
N VAL A 66 -32.27 -13.02 -2.51
CA VAL A 66 -32.27 -13.63 -1.17
C VAL A 66 -33.29 -12.92 -0.25
N ARG A 67 -33.34 -11.58 -0.27
CA ARG A 67 -34.34 -10.81 0.48
C ARG A 67 -35.77 -11.20 0.13
N ARG A 68 -36.08 -11.28 -1.18
CA ARG A 68 -37.41 -11.72 -1.64
C ARG A 68 -37.75 -13.14 -1.23
N THR A 69 -36.79 -14.05 -1.30
CA THR A 69 -36.96 -15.45 -0.87
C THR A 69 -37.25 -15.51 0.63
N PHE A 70 -36.52 -14.72 1.42
CA PHE A 70 -36.72 -14.66 2.86
C PHE A 70 -38.07 -14.03 3.23
N ALA A 71 -38.50 -12.97 2.52
CA ALA A 71 -39.84 -12.37 2.72
C ALA A 71 -40.94 -13.41 2.49
N ARG A 72 -40.87 -14.20 1.39
CA ARG A 72 -41.84 -15.30 1.13
C ARG A 72 -41.82 -16.38 2.21
N PHE A 73 -40.64 -16.74 2.71
CA PHE A 73 -40.52 -17.68 3.82
C PHE A 73 -41.29 -17.18 5.06
N ARG A 74 -41.18 -15.89 5.40
CA ARG A 74 -41.89 -15.31 6.51
C ARG A 74 -43.43 -15.34 6.36
N GLU A 75 -43.95 -15.29 5.13
CA GLU A 75 -45.40 -15.41 4.85
C GLU A 75 -45.93 -16.82 5.10
N THR A 76 -45.09 -17.84 5.05
CA THR A 76 -45.48 -19.25 5.17
C THR A 76 -44.98 -19.93 6.45
N ALA A 77 -44.15 -19.24 7.23
CA ALA A 77 -43.59 -19.77 8.48
C ALA A 77 -44.65 -19.88 9.57
N ASP A 78 -44.54 -20.89 10.43
CA ASP A 78 -45.37 -21.08 11.59
C ASP A 78 -45.15 -19.98 12.65
N SER A 79 -46.14 -19.85 13.57
CA SER A 79 -46.10 -18.81 14.60
C SER A 79 -44.91 -18.92 15.57
N ALA A 80 -44.42 -20.13 15.84
CA ALA A 80 -43.26 -20.33 16.72
C ALA A 80 -41.99 -19.88 16.06
N THR A 81 -41.83 -20.18 14.76
CA THR A 81 -40.71 -19.70 13.93
C THR A 81 -40.72 -18.18 13.82
N LEU A 82 -41.90 -17.55 13.57
CA LEU A 82 -42.00 -16.10 13.48
C LEU A 82 -41.66 -15.43 14.81
N ALA A 83 -42.11 -15.96 15.94
CA ALA A 83 -41.78 -15.43 17.27
C ALA A 83 -40.24 -15.52 17.55
N LEU A 84 -39.59 -16.59 17.07
CA LEU A 84 -38.13 -16.73 17.18
C LEU A 84 -37.37 -15.70 16.30
N LEU A 85 -37.85 -15.45 15.09
CA LEU A 85 -37.28 -14.45 14.17
C LEU A 85 -37.45 -13.03 14.71
N GLU A 86 -38.60 -12.73 15.36
CA GLU A 86 -38.86 -11.44 16.01
C GLU A 86 -37.99 -11.23 17.24
N LYS A 87 -37.72 -12.30 18.00
CA LYS A 87 -36.86 -12.25 19.19
C LYS A 87 -35.40 -11.94 18.84
N TYR A 88 -34.94 -12.35 17.65
CA TYR A 88 -33.55 -12.21 17.21
C TYR A 88 -33.44 -11.56 15.81
N PRO A 89 -33.93 -10.32 15.64
CA PRO A 89 -34.07 -9.69 14.32
C PRO A 89 -32.71 -9.52 13.61
N THR A 90 -31.62 -9.34 14.36
CA THR A 90 -30.28 -9.13 13.80
C THR A 90 -29.65 -10.38 13.21
N LEU A 91 -30.10 -11.60 13.60
CA LEU A 91 -29.57 -12.85 13.06
C LEU A 91 -29.90 -13.07 11.58
N LEU A 92 -30.96 -12.40 11.10
CA LEU A 92 -31.51 -12.59 9.76
C LEU A 92 -31.54 -11.29 8.95
N GLU A 93 -30.76 -10.31 9.37
CA GLU A 93 -30.61 -9.08 8.63
C GLU A 93 -29.70 -9.31 7.41
N ILE A 94 -30.31 -9.37 6.21
CA ILE A 94 -29.60 -9.52 4.96
C ILE A 94 -29.02 -8.15 4.59
N ARG A 95 -27.77 -7.95 4.94
CA ARG A 95 -26.98 -6.75 4.59
C ARG A 95 -26.11 -7.04 3.39
N PRO A 96 -25.86 -6.04 2.52
CA PRO A 96 -24.76 -6.13 1.57
C PRO A 96 -23.46 -6.40 2.35
N PRO A 97 -22.52 -7.16 1.78
CA PRO A 97 -21.22 -7.32 2.41
C PRO A 97 -20.54 -5.96 2.58
N GLU A 98 -19.91 -5.74 3.72
CA GLU A 98 -19.13 -4.52 3.96
C GLU A 98 -17.99 -4.44 2.94
N PRO A 99 -17.67 -3.22 2.47
CA PRO A 99 -16.54 -3.03 1.56
C PRO A 99 -15.23 -3.48 2.22
N ASN A 100 -14.40 -4.19 1.46
CA ASN A 100 -13.05 -4.51 1.94
C ASN A 100 -12.20 -3.23 2.05
N THR A 101 -11.90 -2.82 3.28
CA THR A 101 -11.10 -1.61 3.52
C THR A 101 -9.65 -1.73 3.03
N ALA A 102 -9.12 -2.94 2.89
CA ALA A 102 -7.76 -3.18 2.42
C ALA A 102 -7.53 -2.77 0.95
N VAL A 103 -8.61 -2.60 0.16
CA VAL A 103 -8.56 -2.15 -1.24
C VAL A 103 -9.04 -0.71 -1.44
N ILE A 104 -9.39 0.02 -0.37
CA ILE A 104 -9.84 1.41 -0.45
C ILE A 104 -8.65 2.34 -0.18
N PRO A 105 -8.09 3.02 -1.19
CA PRO A 105 -6.92 3.88 -1.02
C PRO A 105 -7.13 4.91 0.08
N ASN A 106 -6.23 4.95 1.06
CA ASN A 106 -6.31 5.88 2.18
C ASN A 106 -4.94 6.09 2.83
N LEU A 107 -4.49 7.34 2.92
CA LEU A 107 -3.25 7.69 3.61
C LEU A 107 -3.52 8.04 5.07
N THR A 108 -2.82 7.38 5.97
CA THR A 108 -2.79 7.81 7.37
C THR A 108 -2.03 9.15 7.47
N PRO A 109 -2.59 10.21 8.07
CA PRO A 109 -1.99 11.57 8.06
C PRO A 109 -0.53 11.63 8.52
N ARG A 110 -0.14 10.80 9.49
CA ARG A 110 1.25 10.72 9.99
C ARG A 110 2.27 10.26 8.94
N PHE A 111 1.83 9.70 7.81
CA PHE A 111 2.71 9.21 6.74
C PHE A 111 2.98 10.27 5.67
N GLN A 112 2.30 11.42 5.73
CA GLN A 112 2.39 12.48 4.71
C GLN A 112 3.83 12.91 4.44
N THR A 113 4.62 13.20 5.48
CA THR A 113 6.03 13.62 5.33
C THR A 113 6.90 12.58 4.64
N LYS A 114 6.67 11.28 4.95
CA LYS A 114 7.41 10.19 4.29
C LYS A 114 6.98 10.04 2.83
N HIS A 115 5.68 10.16 2.55
CA HIS A 115 5.15 10.17 1.20
C HIS A 115 5.78 11.29 0.36
N GLU A 116 5.81 12.51 0.88
CA GLU A 116 6.45 13.67 0.21
C GLU A 116 7.95 13.42 -0.06
N ALA A 117 8.67 12.84 0.90
CA ALA A 117 10.06 12.46 0.71
C ALA A 117 10.24 11.39 -0.39
N ASN A 118 9.34 10.41 -0.47
CA ASN A 118 9.35 9.40 -1.54
C ASN A 118 9.05 10.03 -2.91
N LEU A 119 8.14 11.02 -2.99
CA LEU A 119 7.88 11.77 -4.23
C LEU A 119 9.12 12.51 -4.74
N GLU A 120 9.94 13.08 -3.84
CA GLU A 120 11.20 13.71 -4.22
C GLU A 120 12.19 12.69 -4.79
N VAL A 121 12.24 11.47 -4.23
CA VAL A 121 13.07 10.39 -4.77
C VAL A 121 12.54 9.95 -6.14
N ALA A 122 11.23 9.79 -6.30
CA ALA A 122 10.59 9.42 -7.57
C ALA A 122 10.91 10.44 -8.68
N ARG A 123 10.81 11.75 -8.39
CA ARG A 123 11.09 12.82 -9.36
C ARG A 123 12.54 12.85 -9.85
N ARG A 124 13.52 12.35 -9.07
CA ARG A 124 14.91 12.24 -9.54
C ARG A 124 15.08 11.25 -10.68
N GLY A 125 14.18 10.29 -10.80
CA GLY A 125 14.13 9.38 -11.95
C GLY A 125 15.21 8.29 -12.00
N GLU A 126 16.03 8.13 -10.95
CA GLU A 126 17.29 7.37 -10.99
C GLU A 126 17.14 5.91 -10.54
N ALA A 127 16.04 5.54 -9.86
CA ALA A 127 15.93 4.23 -9.24
C ALA A 127 15.75 3.09 -10.25
N GLU A 128 16.62 2.10 -10.18
CA GLU A 128 16.54 0.87 -10.97
C GLU A 128 15.73 -0.22 -10.28
N VAL A 129 15.71 -0.20 -8.93
CA VAL A 129 14.97 -1.14 -8.08
C VAL A 129 14.13 -0.34 -7.09
N LEU A 130 12.88 -0.74 -6.92
CA LEU A 130 11.97 -0.17 -5.93
C LEU A 130 11.71 -1.21 -4.83
N PHE A 131 11.96 -0.85 -3.57
CA PHE A 131 11.49 -1.59 -2.41
C PHE A 131 10.23 -0.92 -1.87
N MET A 132 9.11 -1.62 -1.89
CA MET A 132 7.80 -1.13 -1.45
C MET A 132 7.28 -1.97 -0.28
N GLY A 133 6.82 -1.31 0.80
CA GLY A 133 6.33 -2.03 1.97
C GLY A 133 6.07 -1.14 3.19
N ASP A 134 6.09 -1.78 4.36
CA ASP A 134 5.84 -1.17 5.65
C ASP A 134 7.14 -0.94 6.47
N SER A 135 7.06 -1.02 7.83
CA SER A 135 8.21 -0.86 8.72
C SER A 135 9.35 -1.84 8.44
N ILE A 136 9.02 -3.06 8.07
CA ILE A 136 10.01 -4.11 7.80
C ILE A 136 10.87 -3.70 6.58
N THR A 137 10.27 -3.04 5.60
CA THR A 137 10.97 -2.46 4.45
C THR A 137 11.60 -1.10 4.79
N ASP A 138 10.92 -0.24 5.55
CA ASP A 138 11.44 1.09 5.94
C ASP A 138 12.78 0.97 6.68
N PHE A 139 12.89 0.00 7.60
CA PHE A 139 14.03 -0.13 8.52
C PHE A 139 15.33 -0.65 7.87
N TRP A 140 15.31 -1.01 6.59
CA TRP A 140 16.55 -1.14 5.83
C TRP A 140 17.42 0.13 5.87
N ARG A 141 16.82 1.30 6.20
CA ARG A 141 17.54 2.59 6.34
C ARG A 141 18.20 2.77 7.70
N ASN A 142 17.85 1.96 8.71
CA ASN A 142 18.36 2.13 10.07
C ASN A 142 19.84 1.75 10.13
N ALA A 143 20.69 2.72 10.50
CA ALA A 143 22.12 2.50 10.67
C ALA A 143 22.44 1.86 12.01
N GLU A 144 21.62 2.10 13.03
CA GLU A 144 21.84 1.68 14.41
C GLU A 144 20.56 1.13 15.06
N GLY A 145 20.70 0.56 16.24
CA GLY A 145 19.59 0.04 17.03
C GLY A 145 19.22 -1.40 16.70
N PRO A 146 18.14 -1.91 17.34
CA PRO A 146 17.77 -3.33 17.26
C PRO A 146 17.35 -3.77 15.85
N THR A 147 16.98 -2.85 14.97
CA THR A 147 16.53 -3.10 13.59
C THR A 147 17.51 -2.50 12.56
N ALA A 148 18.81 -2.50 12.86
CA ALA A 148 19.84 -1.93 12.01
C ALA A 148 20.03 -2.72 10.71
N GLY A 149 19.35 -2.31 9.64
CA GLY A 149 19.41 -2.93 8.31
C GLY A 149 20.44 -2.33 7.36
N LYS A 150 20.88 -1.07 7.60
CA LYS A 150 21.64 -0.26 6.63
C LYS A 150 22.93 -0.90 6.15
N ALA A 151 23.73 -1.44 7.06
CA ALA A 151 25.01 -2.06 6.68
C ALA A 151 24.81 -3.32 5.80
N VAL A 152 23.74 -4.09 6.09
CA VAL A 152 23.37 -5.25 5.28
C VAL A 152 22.84 -4.80 3.92
N PHE A 153 22.00 -3.76 3.90
CA PHE A 153 21.49 -3.17 2.66
C PHE A 153 22.63 -2.74 1.74
N ASP A 154 23.61 -1.99 2.25
CA ASP A 154 24.75 -1.50 1.46
C ASP A 154 25.59 -2.65 0.92
N LYS A 155 25.79 -3.70 1.71
CA LYS A 155 26.56 -4.89 1.32
C LYS A 155 25.93 -5.66 0.16
N TYR A 156 24.59 -5.85 0.18
CA TYR A 156 23.91 -6.73 -0.78
C TYR A 156 23.29 -5.97 -1.96
N PHE A 157 22.79 -4.76 -1.74
CA PHE A 157 22.03 -4.01 -2.72
C PHE A 157 22.73 -2.72 -3.19
N GLY A 158 23.85 -2.35 -2.59
CA GLY A 158 24.61 -1.13 -2.93
C GLY A 158 25.17 -1.10 -4.37
N GLN A 159 25.11 -2.22 -5.09
CA GLN A 159 25.45 -2.29 -6.52
C GLN A 159 24.36 -1.72 -7.45
N TRP A 160 23.14 -1.53 -6.95
CA TRP A 160 22.00 -0.99 -7.68
C TRP A 160 21.54 0.35 -7.09
N ASN A 161 20.93 1.18 -7.93
CA ASN A 161 20.25 2.37 -7.42
C ASN A 161 18.85 2.00 -6.91
N VAL A 162 18.76 1.73 -5.61
CA VAL A 162 17.53 1.25 -4.96
C VAL A 162 16.80 2.42 -4.29
N ALA A 163 15.55 2.67 -4.70
CA ALA A 163 14.61 3.48 -3.93
C ALA A 163 13.89 2.61 -2.89
N ASN A 164 13.92 3.03 -1.63
CA ASN A 164 13.16 2.38 -0.58
C ASN A 164 11.94 3.24 -0.23
N PHE A 165 10.74 2.78 -0.59
CA PHE A 165 9.46 3.43 -0.30
C PHE A 165 8.67 2.75 0.83
N GLY A 166 9.37 2.03 1.71
CA GLY A 166 8.79 1.53 2.96
C GLY A 166 8.38 2.67 3.88
N ILE A 167 7.23 2.53 4.55
CA ILE A 167 6.76 3.45 5.60
C ILE A 167 6.31 2.64 6.82
N ALA A 168 6.92 2.93 7.98
CA ALA A 168 6.61 2.21 9.21
C ALA A 168 5.13 2.30 9.60
N GLY A 169 4.47 1.15 9.74
CA GLY A 169 3.06 1.04 10.08
C GLY A 169 2.10 1.09 8.89
N ASP A 170 2.61 1.12 7.65
CA ASP A 170 1.77 1.18 6.45
C ASP A 170 1.00 -0.12 6.20
N THR A 171 -0.03 -0.01 5.39
CA THR A 171 -1.01 -1.03 5.04
C THR A 171 -1.22 -1.06 3.52
N THR A 172 -1.93 -2.06 3.00
CA THR A 172 -2.24 -2.15 1.57
C THR A 172 -2.94 -0.91 1.04
N GLN A 173 -3.93 -0.37 1.76
CA GLN A 173 -4.64 0.85 1.39
C GLN A 173 -3.75 2.10 1.39
N GLY A 174 -2.75 2.17 2.28
CA GLY A 174 -1.78 3.26 2.29
C GLY A 174 -0.86 3.19 1.08
N VAL A 175 -0.35 2.00 0.75
CA VAL A 175 0.46 1.79 -0.46
C VAL A 175 -0.32 2.14 -1.73
N LEU A 176 -1.59 1.69 -1.85
CA LEU A 176 -2.47 2.06 -2.96
C LEU A 176 -2.62 3.57 -3.10
N TYR A 177 -2.91 4.27 -1.99
CA TYR A 177 -3.01 5.72 -2.02
C TYR A 177 -1.72 6.37 -2.54
N ARG A 178 -0.55 5.95 -2.03
CA ARG A 178 0.74 6.54 -2.38
C ARG A 178 1.12 6.32 -3.84
N LEU A 179 0.87 5.14 -4.38
CA LEU A 179 1.05 4.84 -5.81
C LEU A 179 0.17 5.75 -6.66
N GLN A 180 -1.13 5.83 -6.38
CA GLN A 180 -2.10 6.66 -7.09
C GLN A 180 -1.85 8.17 -6.95
N ASN A 181 -1.07 8.58 -5.96
CA ASN A 181 -0.72 9.97 -5.69
C ASN A 181 0.76 10.28 -5.95
N GLY A 182 1.36 9.60 -6.92
CA GLY A 182 2.61 9.99 -7.56
C GLY A 182 3.84 9.14 -7.23
N GLU A 183 3.79 8.22 -6.24
CA GLU A 183 4.91 7.29 -6.02
C GLU A 183 5.01 6.22 -7.14
N GLY A 184 3.95 6.05 -7.94
CA GLY A 184 3.91 5.20 -9.14
C GLY A 184 4.44 5.88 -10.41
N GLY A 185 5.15 7.02 -10.31
CA GLY A 185 5.60 7.79 -11.49
C GLY A 185 6.96 8.44 -11.29
N GLY A 186 7.44 9.09 -12.36
CA GLY A 186 8.70 9.85 -12.34
C GLY A 186 9.96 9.02 -12.58
N PHE A 187 9.90 7.69 -12.54
CA PHE A 187 11.01 6.76 -12.82
C PHE A 187 10.49 5.43 -13.39
N THR A 188 11.39 4.59 -13.85
CA THR A 188 11.05 3.30 -14.47
C THR A 188 11.93 2.19 -13.89
N PRO A 189 11.58 1.63 -12.73
CA PRO A 189 12.36 0.56 -12.13
C PRO A 189 12.31 -0.71 -13.00
N LYS A 190 13.40 -1.47 -13.02
CA LYS A 190 13.45 -2.80 -13.65
C LYS A 190 12.72 -3.83 -12.79
N VAL A 191 12.85 -3.70 -11.47
CA VAL A 191 12.25 -4.62 -10.50
C VAL A 191 11.63 -3.85 -9.33
N VAL A 192 10.45 -4.28 -8.91
CA VAL A 192 9.81 -3.88 -7.64
C VAL A 192 9.82 -5.07 -6.69
N MET A 193 10.43 -4.94 -5.52
CA MET A 193 10.28 -5.89 -4.41
C MET A 193 9.17 -5.40 -3.49
N LEU A 194 8.09 -6.17 -3.38
CA LEU A 194 6.91 -5.83 -2.58
C LEU A 194 6.76 -6.78 -1.39
N MET A 195 6.66 -6.23 -0.18
CA MET A 195 6.23 -6.95 1.01
C MET A 195 5.35 -6.05 1.88
N ILE A 196 4.06 -6.38 1.99
CA ILE A 196 3.04 -5.59 2.69
C ILE A 196 1.93 -6.51 3.22
N GLY A 197 1.21 -6.08 4.25
CA GLY A 197 0.01 -6.76 4.75
C GLY A 197 0.03 -7.12 6.23
N THR A 198 1.21 -7.13 6.88
CA THR A 198 1.29 -7.49 8.32
C THR A 198 0.46 -6.55 9.20
N ASN A 199 0.40 -5.25 8.90
CA ASN A 199 -0.35 -4.26 9.66
C ASN A 199 -1.87 -4.36 9.42
N ASN A 200 -2.29 -4.91 8.29
CA ASN A 200 -3.70 -5.16 8.01
C ASN A 200 -4.31 -6.23 8.92
N THR A 201 -3.51 -7.16 9.47
CA THR A 201 -3.99 -8.26 10.32
C THR A 201 -4.73 -7.81 11.58
N ALA A 202 -4.60 -6.54 11.98
CA ALA A 202 -5.33 -5.95 13.09
C ALA A 202 -6.82 -5.63 12.76
N ARG A 203 -7.20 -5.56 11.46
CA ARG A 203 -8.51 -5.07 11.02
C ARG A 203 -9.16 -5.89 9.91
N ASN A 204 -8.37 -6.60 9.14
CA ASN A 204 -8.81 -7.34 7.96
C ASN A 204 -8.55 -8.84 8.15
N ASN A 205 -9.41 -9.68 7.58
CA ASN A 205 -9.16 -11.11 7.50
C ASN A 205 -8.15 -11.45 6.38
N ALA A 206 -7.69 -12.70 6.36
CA ALA A 206 -6.66 -13.14 5.41
C ALA A 206 -7.05 -12.94 3.94
N ALA A 207 -8.31 -13.20 3.58
CA ALA A 207 -8.77 -13.05 2.20
C ALA A 207 -8.85 -11.57 1.78
N GLU A 208 -9.31 -10.69 2.67
CA GLU A 208 -9.33 -9.25 2.44
C GLU A 208 -7.91 -8.67 2.27
N ILE A 209 -6.95 -9.15 3.06
CA ILE A 209 -5.55 -8.74 2.94
C ILE A 209 -4.96 -9.22 1.61
N ALA A 210 -5.26 -10.44 1.20
CA ALA A 210 -4.82 -10.97 -0.09
C ALA A 210 -5.38 -10.15 -1.27
N GLU A 211 -6.65 -9.72 -1.22
CA GLU A 211 -7.20 -8.77 -2.19
C GLU A 211 -6.44 -7.44 -2.19
N GLY A 212 -6.14 -6.89 -1.01
CA GLY A 212 -5.38 -5.66 -0.87
C GLY A 212 -3.98 -5.75 -1.48
N ILE A 213 -3.26 -6.85 -1.23
CA ILE A 213 -1.95 -7.11 -1.85
C ILE A 213 -2.09 -7.27 -3.36
N GLY A 214 -3.10 -8.00 -3.83
CA GLY A 214 -3.38 -8.16 -5.24
C GLY A 214 -3.69 -6.83 -5.95
N ALA A 215 -4.45 -5.95 -5.31
CA ALA A 215 -4.72 -4.62 -5.82
C ALA A 215 -3.44 -3.77 -5.93
N VAL A 216 -2.53 -3.86 -4.95
CA VAL A 216 -1.21 -3.21 -5.02
C VAL A 216 -0.38 -3.76 -6.18
N VAL A 217 -0.40 -5.07 -6.42
CA VAL A 217 0.30 -5.70 -7.55
C VAL A 217 -0.24 -5.18 -8.89
N LEU A 218 -1.57 -5.10 -9.06
CA LEU A 218 -2.17 -4.53 -10.29
C LEU A 218 -1.80 -3.05 -10.49
N GLU A 219 -1.78 -2.28 -9.41
CA GLU A 219 -1.40 -0.87 -9.46
C GLU A 219 0.07 -0.72 -9.91
N LEU A 220 0.97 -1.51 -9.32
CA LEU A 220 2.39 -1.54 -9.72
C LEU A 220 2.59 -1.97 -11.18
N GLN A 221 1.81 -2.94 -11.67
CA GLN A 221 1.85 -3.34 -13.09
C GLN A 221 1.35 -2.24 -14.02
N ARG A 222 0.35 -1.46 -13.58
CA ARG A 222 -0.17 -0.30 -14.32
C ARG A 222 0.87 0.83 -14.38
N ASP A 223 1.48 1.15 -13.24
CA ASP A 223 2.40 2.27 -13.10
C ASP A 223 3.77 1.95 -13.70
N PHE A 224 4.21 0.70 -13.62
CA PHE A 224 5.52 0.21 -14.10
C PHE A 224 5.36 -1.01 -15.02
N PRO A 225 4.75 -0.88 -16.21
CA PRO A 225 4.38 -2.02 -17.06
C PRO A 225 5.57 -2.87 -17.55
N ALA A 226 6.78 -2.33 -17.55
CA ALA A 226 8.00 -3.06 -17.92
C ALA A 226 8.71 -3.70 -16.72
N ALA A 227 8.35 -3.32 -15.49
CA ALA A 227 8.99 -3.83 -14.30
C ALA A 227 8.56 -5.27 -13.99
N LYS A 228 9.49 -6.05 -13.45
CA LYS A 228 9.16 -7.32 -12.80
C LYS A 228 8.86 -7.08 -11.32
N ILE A 229 7.93 -7.83 -10.76
CA ILE A 229 7.55 -7.73 -9.36
C ILE A 229 8.03 -8.98 -8.62
N LEU A 230 8.94 -8.80 -7.65
CA LEU A 230 9.28 -9.82 -6.67
C LEU A 230 8.33 -9.64 -5.48
N LEU A 231 7.24 -10.41 -5.47
CA LEU A 231 6.26 -10.42 -4.40
C LEU A 231 6.71 -11.37 -3.30
N LEU A 232 7.01 -10.84 -2.13
CA LEU A 232 7.36 -11.65 -0.97
C LEU A 232 6.12 -12.06 -0.18
N GLY A 233 6.14 -13.27 0.37
CA GLY A 233 5.21 -13.66 1.41
C GLY A 233 5.33 -12.73 2.62
N VAL A 234 4.22 -12.46 3.30
CA VAL A 234 4.22 -11.73 4.58
C VAL A 234 5.02 -12.54 5.59
N PHE A 235 5.98 -11.90 6.25
CA PHE A 235 6.87 -12.58 7.19
C PHE A 235 6.12 -13.06 8.43
N PRO A 236 6.57 -14.17 9.04
CA PRO A 236 6.00 -14.63 10.29
C PRO A 236 6.21 -13.61 11.41
N ARG A 237 5.25 -13.51 12.32
CA ARG A 237 5.35 -12.65 13.51
C ARG A 237 4.77 -13.32 14.74
N GLY A 238 5.13 -12.82 15.91
CA GLY A 238 4.66 -13.37 17.17
C GLY A 238 5.25 -14.75 17.49
N ARG A 239 4.68 -15.43 18.49
CA ARG A 239 5.07 -16.77 18.91
C ARG A 239 4.55 -17.83 17.94
N ALA A 240 5.11 -19.02 17.95
CA ALA A 240 4.72 -20.11 17.06
C ALA A 240 3.21 -20.47 17.11
N ASN A 241 2.59 -20.33 18.27
CA ASN A 241 1.17 -20.61 18.50
C ASN A 241 0.26 -19.38 18.44
N ASP A 242 0.77 -18.21 18.06
CA ASP A 242 -0.04 -17.00 17.91
C ASP A 242 -1.03 -17.16 16.74
N PRO A 243 -2.33 -16.88 16.92
CA PRO A 243 -3.32 -16.97 15.84
C PRO A 243 -2.96 -16.21 14.57
N VAL A 244 -2.22 -15.12 14.67
CA VAL A 244 -1.75 -14.34 13.51
C VAL A 244 -0.89 -15.18 12.56
N ARG A 245 -0.23 -16.25 13.04
CA ARG A 245 0.58 -17.16 12.22
C ARG A 245 -0.28 -17.91 11.20
N ALA A 246 -1.45 -18.38 11.62
CA ALA A 246 -2.41 -19.02 10.73
C ALA A 246 -2.95 -18.01 9.70
N THR A 247 -3.30 -16.80 10.16
CA THR A 247 -3.73 -15.71 9.25
C THR A 247 -2.67 -15.40 8.20
N ILE A 248 -1.39 -15.28 8.58
CA ILE A 248 -0.29 -15.02 7.65
C ILE A 248 -0.11 -16.20 6.67
N ALA A 249 -0.20 -17.44 7.14
CA ALA A 249 -0.13 -18.60 6.26
C ALA A 249 -1.25 -18.62 5.20
N ASP A 250 -2.47 -18.20 5.58
CA ASP A 250 -3.61 -18.10 4.67
C ASP A 250 -3.44 -16.95 3.65
N ILE A 251 -2.91 -15.80 4.09
CA ILE A 251 -2.53 -14.70 3.20
C ILE A 251 -1.53 -15.21 2.17
N ASN A 252 -0.43 -15.80 2.62
CA ASN A 252 0.67 -16.26 1.77
C ASN A 252 0.22 -17.31 0.77
N ARG A 253 -0.63 -18.26 1.19
CA ARG A 253 -1.25 -19.25 0.28
C ARG A 253 -2.11 -18.58 -0.79
N SER A 254 -2.82 -17.52 -0.44
CA SER A 254 -3.67 -16.79 -1.37
C SER A 254 -2.86 -15.98 -2.37
N ILE A 255 -1.88 -15.19 -1.91
CA ILE A 255 -1.06 -14.32 -2.78
C ILE A 255 -0.05 -15.10 -3.63
N ALA A 256 0.30 -16.34 -3.24
CA ALA A 256 1.10 -17.22 -4.09
C ALA A 256 0.47 -17.45 -5.47
N ARG A 257 -0.87 -17.36 -5.58
CA ARG A 257 -1.59 -17.47 -6.86
C ARG A 257 -1.40 -16.27 -7.80
N LEU A 258 -0.81 -15.17 -7.30
CA LEU A 258 -0.42 -14.03 -8.13
C LEU A 258 0.84 -14.28 -8.96
N HIS A 259 1.58 -15.34 -8.64
CA HIS A 259 2.74 -15.77 -9.43
C HIS A 259 2.29 -16.16 -10.84
N ASP A 260 2.83 -15.48 -11.87
CA ASP A 260 2.44 -15.70 -13.27
C ASP A 260 3.62 -16.20 -14.13
N GLY A 261 4.80 -16.41 -13.53
CA GLY A 261 6.03 -16.85 -14.21
C GLY A 261 6.63 -15.82 -15.18
N ASN A 262 6.04 -14.63 -15.27
CA ASN A 262 6.48 -13.59 -16.21
C ASN A 262 6.67 -12.23 -15.52
N HIS A 263 5.59 -11.57 -15.13
CA HIS A 263 5.64 -10.24 -14.50
C HIS A 263 5.74 -10.32 -12.98
N VAL A 264 5.10 -11.30 -12.36
CA VAL A 264 5.07 -11.48 -10.91
C VAL A 264 5.75 -12.79 -10.53
N ARG A 265 6.82 -12.71 -9.78
CA ARG A 265 7.46 -13.83 -9.10
C ARG A 265 7.14 -13.79 -7.62
N TYR A 266 6.41 -14.79 -7.13
CA TYR A 266 6.16 -14.96 -5.70
C TYR A 266 7.31 -15.72 -5.02
N LEU A 267 7.72 -15.26 -3.84
CA LEU A 267 8.75 -15.92 -3.03
C LEU A 267 8.39 -15.84 -1.55
N ASP A 268 8.22 -16.99 -0.88
CA ASP A 268 8.04 -17.06 0.56
C ASP A 268 9.35 -17.47 1.25
N ILE A 269 9.94 -16.53 1.97
CA ILE A 269 11.16 -16.73 2.75
C ILE A 269 10.87 -16.84 4.26
N GLY A 270 9.60 -16.88 4.65
CA GLY A 270 9.18 -16.83 6.05
C GLY A 270 9.80 -17.93 6.91
N HIS A 271 9.99 -19.13 6.34
CA HIS A 271 10.61 -20.27 7.03
C HIS A 271 12.06 -20.01 7.45
N ALA A 272 12.79 -19.15 6.74
CA ALA A 272 14.20 -18.86 7.05
C ALA A 272 14.39 -18.04 8.34
N PHE A 273 13.31 -17.43 8.84
CA PHE A 273 13.32 -16.68 10.11
C PHE A 273 13.00 -17.53 11.33
N LEU A 274 12.69 -18.82 11.14
CA LEU A 274 12.19 -19.71 12.18
C LEU A 274 13.26 -20.73 12.62
N ASP A 275 13.23 -21.08 13.89
CA ASP A 275 13.96 -22.22 14.41
C ASP A 275 13.23 -23.56 14.11
N ALA A 276 13.83 -24.68 14.51
CA ALA A 276 13.31 -26.02 14.25
C ALA A 276 11.92 -26.30 14.89
N VAL A 277 11.50 -25.50 15.87
CA VAL A 277 10.21 -25.63 16.55
C VAL A 277 9.23 -24.52 16.17
N GLY A 278 9.59 -23.69 15.17
CA GLY A 278 8.73 -22.67 14.59
C GLY A 278 8.71 -21.32 15.31
N ASN A 279 9.58 -21.10 16.31
CA ASN A 279 9.73 -19.80 16.95
C ASN A 279 10.66 -18.89 16.13
N ILE A 280 10.51 -17.59 16.32
CA ILE A 280 11.42 -16.58 15.81
C ILE A 280 12.49 -16.32 16.87
N PRO A 281 13.78 -16.66 16.64
CA PRO A 281 14.84 -16.35 17.58
C PRO A 281 14.96 -14.83 17.82
N ALA A 282 15.21 -14.42 19.07
CA ALA A 282 15.30 -13.01 19.43
C ALA A 282 16.46 -12.26 18.71
N ASP A 283 17.51 -12.99 18.32
CA ASP A 283 18.62 -12.43 17.52
C ASP A 283 18.29 -12.30 16.04
N VAL A 284 17.13 -12.84 15.60
CA VAL A 284 16.58 -12.68 14.25
C VAL A 284 15.53 -11.56 14.19
N MET A 285 14.56 -11.58 15.14
CA MET A 285 13.56 -10.51 15.32
C MET A 285 13.32 -10.34 16.82
N SER A 286 13.94 -9.34 17.44
CA SER A 286 13.95 -9.16 18.90
C SER A 286 12.57 -8.89 19.49
N ASP A 287 11.67 -8.27 18.75
CA ASP A 287 10.28 -7.99 19.12
C ASP A 287 9.28 -8.99 18.48
N GLY A 288 9.80 -10.02 17.79
CA GLY A 288 8.99 -11.01 17.09
C GLY A 288 8.29 -10.48 15.84
N LEU A 289 8.73 -9.34 15.28
CA LEU A 289 8.13 -8.71 14.09
C LEU A 289 9.19 -8.10 13.16
N HIS A 290 10.10 -7.29 13.71
CA HIS A 290 11.06 -6.53 12.92
C HIS A 290 12.41 -7.23 12.88
N PRO A 291 12.99 -7.45 11.68
CA PRO A 291 14.30 -8.05 11.55
C PRO A 291 15.40 -7.24 12.26
N THR A 292 16.28 -7.94 12.98
CA THR A 292 17.56 -7.39 13.41
C THR A 292 18.54 -7.38 12.24
N ALA A 293 19.77 -6.92 12.42
CA ALA A 293 20.82 -7.04 11.39
C ALA A 293 20.97 -8.49 10.90
N LYS A 294 20.87 -9.49 11.79
CA LYS A 294 20.87 -10.92 11.42
C LYS A 294 19.64 -11.31 10.61
N GLY A 295 18.46 -10.83 10.99
CA GLY A 295 17.23 -11.04 10.23
C GLY A 295 17.30 -10.43 8.84
N TYR A 296 17.83 -9.23 8.72
CA TYR A 296 18.10 -8.58 7.42
C TYR A 296 19.13 -9.35 6.57
N GLU A 297 20.18 -9.91 7.18
CA GLU A 297 21.13 -10.76 6.47
C GLU A 297 20.47 -12.03 5.91
N ILE A 298 19.54 -12.65 6.66
CA ILE A 298 18.73 -13.79 6.20
C ILE A 298 17.88 -13.37 4.99
N TRP A 299 17.17 -12.24 5.09
CA TRP A 299 16.35 -11.73 4.00
C TRP A 299 17.20 -11.44 2.76
N ALA A 300 18.27 -10.67 2.91
CA ALA A 300 19.14 -10.31 1.78
C ALA A 300 19.65 -11.55 1.03
N LYS A 301 20.15 -12.56 1.75
CA LYS A 301 20.64 -13.81 1.16
C LYS A 301 19.55 -14.59 0.41
N ALA A 302 18.33 -14.57 0.92
CA ALA A 302 17.22 -15.28 0.30
C ALA A 302 16.74 -14.62 -1.00
N VAL A 303 16.88 -13.27 -1.14
CA VAL A 303 16.33 -12.54 -2.29
C VAL A 303 17.38 -12.09 -3.30
N ILE A 304 18.69 -12.08 -2.96
CA ILE A 304 19.71 -11.49 -3.83
C ILE A 304 19.78 -12.17 -5.19
N GLU A 305 19.73 -13.51 -5.26
CA GLU A 305 19.77 -14.23 -6.54
C GLU A 305 18.45 -14.07 -7.32
N PRO A 306 17.24 -14.30 -6.75
CA PRO A 306 15.99 -13.98 -7.42
C PRO A 306 15.91 -12.55 -7.96
N LEU A 307 16.37 -11.57 -7.19
CA LEU A 307 16.39 -10.17 -7.60
C LEU A 307 17.35 -9.94 -8.76
N SER A 308 18.55 -10.52 -8.68
CA SER A 308 19.57 -10.43 -9.75
C SER A 308 19.09 -11.06 -11.06
N GLU A 309 18.38 -12.19 -11.00
CA GLU A 309 17.78 -12.82 -12.17
C GLU A 309 16.74 -11.90 -12.84
N LEU A 310 15.85 -11.33 -12.06
CA LEU A 310 14.84 -10.38 -12.56
C LEU A 310 15.49 -9.11 -13.14
N MET A 311 16.55 -8.59 -12.51
CA MET A 311 17.32 -7.44 -13.01
C MET A 311 17.99 -7.72 -14.38
N ARG A 312 18.35 -8.96 -14.66
CA ARG A 312 18.90 -9.39 -15.95
C ARG A 312 17.84 -9.64 -17.02
N GLY A 313 16.56 -9.49 -16.70
CA GLY A 313 15.44 -9.75 -17.60
C GLY A 313 15.14 -11.25 -17.78
N GLY A 314 15.60 -12.09 -16.87
CA GLY A 314 15.33 -13.53 -16.86
C GLY A 314 13.87 -13.83 -16.50
N SER A 315 13.12 -14.48 -17.42
CA SER A 315 11.91 -15.23 -17.03
C SER A 315 12.33 -16.52 -16.31
N GLU A 316 11.55 -16.99 -15.35
CA GLU A 316 11.78 -18.32 -14.75
C GLU A 316 11.86 -19.38 -15.85
N LYS A 317 12.91 -20.21 -15.81
CA LYS A 317 12.89 -21.45 -16.59
C LYS A 317 11.77 -22.33 -16.01
N PRO A 318 10.88 -22.90 -16.85
CA PRO A 318 9.89 -23.84 -16.34
C PRO A 318 10.61 -24.96 -15.58
N ALA A 319 10.11 -25.26 -14.38
CA ALA A 319 10.59 -26.40 -13.59
C ALA A 319 10.48 -27.67 -14.44
N ARG A 320 11.60 -28.41 -14.58
CA ARG A 320 11.64 -29.70 -15.30
C ARG A 320 10.98 -30.78 -14.47
#